data_61592e930423032624d992cde62c8f5d
#
_entry.id   61592e930423032624d992cde62c8f5d
#
_cell.length_a   1.000
_cell.length_b   1.000
_cell.length_c   1.000
_cell.angle_alpha   90.00
_cell.angle_beta   90.00
_cell.angle_gamma   90.00
#
_symmetry.space_group_name_H-M   'P 1'
#
loop_
_entity.id
_entity.type
_entity.pdbx_description
1 polymer ?
#
loop_
_entity_poly.entity_id
_entity_poly.type
_entity_poly.pdbx_seq_one_letter_code
_entity_poly.pdbx_strand_id
1 'polypeptide(L)'
;MVPLKTAMDGVLSFAANDVLPSMPNNLKKFGAYMAIGALKTNPEPAVRPYMPFLQMSGIVSDDGATVDESRLAMAFSDAFANMPAVDFLGFTFSADDASKLISRISKGA
;
A
#
# COMPACT_ATOMS: atom_id res chain seq x y z
N MET A 1 2.09 11.69 -11.24
CA MET A 1 1.16 10.54 -11.11
C MET A 1 1.83 9.27 -11.60
N VAL A 2 1.57 8.17 -10.93
CA VAL A 2 2.15 6.88 -11.30
C VAL A 2 1.04 5.91 -11.71
N PRO A 3 1.32 4.95 -12.62
CA PRO A 3 0.36 3.90 -12.95
C PRO A 3 -0.02 3.09 -11.71
N LEU A 4 -1.27 2.63 -11.64
CA LEU A 4 -1.76 1.85 -10.49
C LEU A 4 -0.89 0.61 -10.26
N LYS A 5 -0.50 -0.09 -11.31
CA LYS A 5 0.37 -1.25 -11.20
C LYS A 5 1.71 -0.91 -10.57
N THR A 6 2.31 0.21 -10.97
CA THR A 6 3.58 0.70 -10.43
C THR A 6 3.44 1.02 -8.94
N ALA A 7 2.35 1.68 -8.56
CA ALA A 7 2.08 1.97 -7.14
C ALA A 7 1.91 0.68 -6.33
N MET A 8 1.18 -0.29 -6.86
CA MET A 8 0.99 -1.59 -6.19
C MET A 8 2.31 -2.34 -6.04
N ASP A 9 3.15 -2.35 -7.07
CA ASP A 9 4.47 -2.97 -6.99
C ASP A 9 5.32 -2.31 -5.90
N GLY A 10 5.24 -1.01 -5.77
CA GLY A 10 5.91 -0.26 -4.70
C GLY A 10 5.44 -0.64 -3.31
N VAL A 11 4.13 -0.74 -3.12
CA VAL A 11 3.54 -1.17 -1.84
C VAL A 11 3.99 -2.59 -1.47
N LEU A 12 3.92 -3.51 -2.42
CA LEU A 12 4.30 -4.91 -2.18
C LEU A 12 5.79 -5.06 -1.91
N SER A 13 6.63 -4.31 -2.63
CA SER A 13 8.08 -4.28 -2.39
C SER A 13 8.40 -3.76 -1.00
N PHE A 14 7.74 -2.68 -0.56
CA PHE A 14 7.91 -2.14 0.78
C PHE A 14 7.48 -3.17 1.83
N ALA A 15 6.32 -3.80 1.64
CA ALA A 15 5.83 -4.83 2.56
C ALA A 15 6.81 -5.99 2.69
N ALA A 16 7.36 -6.47 1.57
CA ALA A 16 8.29 -7.59 1.57
C ALA A 16 9.64 -7.26 2.23
N ASN A 17 10.16 -6.05 1.99
CA ASN A 17 11.52 -5.70 2.37
C ASN A 17 11.62 -4.99 3.72
N ASP A 18 10.59 -4.24 4.10
CA ASP A 18 10.65 -3.39 5.29
C ASP A 18 9.66 -3.79 6.39
N VAL A 19 8.49 -4.30 6.03
CA VAL A 19 7.46 -4.68 7.01
C VAL A 19 7.57 -6.15 7.41
N LEU A 20 7.68 -7.04 6.44
CA LEU A 20 7.71 -8.48 6.67
C LEU A 20 8.84 -8.92 7.63
N PRO A 21 10.09 -8.44 7.48
CA PRO A 21 11.18 -8.85 8.40
C PRO A 21 10.94 -8.44 9.84
N SER A 22 10.14 -7.40 10.08
CA SER A 22 9.85 -6.88 11.43
C SER A 22 8.71 -7.60 12.11
N MET A 23 8.01 -8.49 11.43
CA MET A 23 6.87 -9.20 12.01
C MET A 23 7.34 -10.22 13.05
N PRO A 24 6.77 -10.18 14.27
CA PRO A 24 7.26 -11.02 15.38
C PRO A 24 6.83 -12.48 15.29
N ASN A 25 5.77 -12.78 14.55
CA ASN A 25 5.17 -14.12 14.52
C ASN A 25 5.48 -14.80 13.19
N ASN A 26 6.16 -15.95 13.24
CA ASN A 26 6.56 -16.68 12.04
C ASN A 26 5.37 -17.16 11.20
N LEU A 27 4.25 -17.50 11.83
CA LEU A 27 3.05 -17.90 11.12
C LEU A 27 2.45 -16.73 10.35
N LYS A 28 2.43 -15.54 10.97
CA LYS A 28 1.98 -14.31 10.30
C LYS A 28 2.92 -13.93 9.15
N LYS A 29 4.24 -14.07 9.34
CA LYS A 29 5.22 -13.85 8.27
C LYS A 29 4.95 -14.76 7.07
N PHE A 30 4.70 -16.03 7.33
CA PHE A 30 4.42 -16.99 6.26
C PHE A 30 3.15 -16.61 5.50
N GLY A 31 2.06 -16.30 6.23
CA GLY A 31 0.81 -15.84 5.62
C GLY A 31 0.99 -14.57 4.79
N ALA A 32 1.74 -13.60 5.32
CA ALA A 32 2.04 -12.35 4.61
C ALA A 32 2.88 -12.60 3.35
N TYR A 33 3.87 -13.48 3.43
CA TYR A 33 4.69 -13.85 2.29
C TYR A 33 3.84 -14.46 1.17
N MET A 34 2.94 -15.37 1.52
CA MET A 34 2.03 -15.96 0.55
C MET A 34 1.08 -14.92 -0.05
N ALA A 35 0.57 -13.99 0.76
CA ALA A 35 -0.28 -12.91 0.29
C ALA A 35 0.44 -12.00 -0.70
N ILE A 36 1.70 -11.66 -0.44
CA ILE A 36 2.51 -10.85 -1.35
C ILE A 36 2.64 -11.56 -2.71
N GLY A 37 2.93 -12.85 -2.71
CA GLY A 37 3.04 -13.63 -3.94
C GLY A 37 1.75 -13.61 -4.74
N ALA A 38 0.61 -13.82 -4.09
CA ALA A 38 -0.70 -13.78 -4.72
C ALA A 38 -1.02 -12.40 -5.29
N LEU A 39 -0.72 -11.33 -4.54
CA LEU A 39 -0.98 -9.96 -4.96
C LEU A 39 -0.09 -9.52 -6.13
N LYS A 40 1.16 -9.99 -6.18
CA LYS A 40 2.04 -9.72 -7.32
C LYS A 40 1.51 -10.34 -8.61
N THR A 41 0.87 -11.51 -8.49
CA THR A 41 0.29 -12.20 -9.64
C THR A 41 -1.00 -11.51 -10.09
N ASN A 42 -1.88 -11.15 -9.15
CA ASN A 42 -3.16 -10.52 -9.44
C ASN A 42 -3.59 -9.58 -8.32
N PRO A 43 -3.19 -8.28 -8.38
CA PRO A 43 -3.52 -7.33 -7.32
C PRO A 43 -4.96 -6.82 -7.35
N GLU A 44 -5.65 -6.96 -8.47
CA GLU A 44 -6.98 -6.36 -8.68
C GLU A 44 -8.01 -6.74 -7.61
N PRO A 45 -8.19 -8.02 -7.24
CA PRO A 45 -9.19 -8.36 -6.23
C PRO A 45 -8.96 -7.71 -4.88
N ALA A 46 -7.71 -7.44 -4.50
CA ALA A 46 -7.39 -6.81 -3.23
C ALA A 46 -7.69 -5.30 -3.24
N VAL A 47 -7.55 -4.67 -4.39
CA VAL A 47 -7.76 -3.23 -4.54
C VAL A 47 -9.23 -2.89 -4.81
N ARG A 48 -9.96 -3.79 -5.47
CA ARG A 48 -11.34 -3.55 -5.89
C ARG A 48 -12.27 -3.03 -4.79
N PRO A 49 -12.26 -3.58 -3.55
CA PRO A 49 -13.13 -3.07 -2.49
C PRO A 49 -12.86 -1.62 -2.10
N TYR A 50 -11.63 -1.15 -2.29
CA TYR A 50 -11.22 0.21 -1.94
C TYR A 50 -11.36 1.19 -3.09
N MET A 51 -11.55 0.70 -4.33
CA MET A 51 -11.52 1.53 -5.54
C MET A 51 -12.52 2.69 -5.51
N PRO A 52 -13.80 2.51 -5.13
CA PRO A 52 -14.74 3.62 -5.08
C PRO A 52 -14.27 4.74 -4.16
N PHE A 53 -13.75 4.39 -2.99
CA PHE A 53 -13.21 5.37 -2.05
C PHE A 53 -11.98 6.08 -2.61
N LEU A 54 -11.06 5.33 -3.21
CA LEU A 54 -9.84 5.88 -3.77
C LEU A 54 -10.12 6.85 -4.92
N GLN A 55 -11.12 6.56 -5.74
CA GLN A 55 -11.55 7.44 -6.82
C GLN A 55 -12.26 8.68 -6.29
N MET A 56 -13.16 8.54 -5.32
CA MET A 56 -13.83 9.67 -4.67
C MET A 56 -12.84 10.64 -4.02
N SER A 57 -11.79 10.12 -3.42
CA SER A 57 -10.76 10.91 -2.74
C SER A 57 -9.78 11.57 -3.72
N GLY A 58 -9.85 11.22 -5.01
CA GLY A 58 -8.89 11.70 -6.01
C GLY A 58 -7.51 11.05 -5.91
N ILE A 59 -7.38 10.00 -5.09
CA ILE A 59 -6.12 9.24 -5.00
C ILE A 59 -5.89 8.43 -6.26
N VAL A 60 -6.95 7.82 -6.79
CA VAL A 60 -6.93 7.08 -8.04
C VAL A 60 -7.76 7.83 -9.07
N SER A 61 -7.32 7.83 -10.32
CA SER A 61 -8.04 8.47 -11.43
C SER A 61 -9.39 7.80 -11.71
N ASP A 62 -10.27 8.51 -12.40
CA ASP A 62 -11.64 8.03 -12.70
C ASP A 62 -11.62 6.75 -13.53
N ASP A 63 -10.61 6.56 -14.36
CA ASP A 63 -10.43 5.35 -15.17
C ASP A 63 -9.74 4.22 -14.41
N GLY A 64 -9.31 4.47 -13.16
CA GLY A 64 -8.63 3.48 -12.34
C GLY A 64 -7.20 3.18 -12.74
N ALA A 65 -6.60 3.96 -13.63
CA ALA A 65 -5.32 3.64 -14.25
C ALA A 65 -4.11 4.24 -13.51
N THR A 66 -4.28 5.38 -12.84
CA THR A 66 -3.17 6.10 -12.22
C THR A 66 -3.45 6.49 -10.78
N VAL A 67 -2.38 6.67 -10.01
CA VAL A 67 -2.42 7.06 -8.59
C VAL A 67 -1.74 8.42 -8.44
N ASP A 68 -2.39 9.33 -7.73
CA ASP A 68 -1.80 10.60 -7.32
C ASP A 68 -1.08 10.39 -5.99
N GLU A 69 0.25 10.32 -6.03
CA GLU A 69 1.07 10.04 -4.86
C GLU A 69 1.00 11.15 -3.81
N SER A 70 0.77 12.39 -4.21
CA SER A 70 0.61 13.52 -3.28
C SER A 70 -0.65 13.37 -2.45
N ARG A 71 -1.76 13.00 -3.09
CA ARG A 71 -3.03 12.74 -2.37
C ARG A 71 -2.94 11.51 -1.49
N LEU A 72 -2.25 10.49 -1.94
CA LEU A 72 -2.00 9.30 -1.12
C LEU A 72 -1.19 9.64 0.12
N ALA A 73 -0.14 10.45 -0.03
CA ALA A 73 0.67 10.92 1.09
C ALA A 73 -0.15 11.73 2.10
N MET A 74 -1.03 12.61 1.63
CA MET A 74 -1.93 13.36 2.48
C MET A 74 -2.90 12.44 3.24
N ALA A 75 -3.44 11.44 2.57
CA ALA A 75 -4.34 10.47 3.21
C ALA A 75 -3.64 9.69 4.32
N PHE A 76 -2.40 9.25 4.10
CA PHE A 76 -1.62 8.60 5.14
C PHE A 76 -1.33 9.56 6.30
N SER A 77 -0.94 10.80 6.01
CA SER A 77 -0.68 11.80 7.03
C SER A 77 -1.91 12.03 7.91
N ASP A 78 -3.08 12.17 7.30
CA ASP A 78 -4.34 12.36 8.02
C ASP A 78 -4.69 11.14 8.88
N ALA A 79 -4.50 9.94 8.34
CA ALA A 79 -4.76 8.71 9.07
C ALA A 79 -3.85 8.59 10.30
N PHE A 80 -2.55 8.85 10.14
CA PHE A 80 -1.58 8.75 11.24
C PHE A 80 -1.71 9.89 12.26
N ALA A 81 -2.38 10.97 11.93
CA ALA A 81 -2.66 12.02 12.91
C ALA A 81 -3.55 11.51 14.06
N ASN A 82 -4.38 10.49 13.79
CA ASN A 82 -5.36 9.96 14.75
C ASN A 82 -5.08 8.51 15.17
N MET A 83 -4.19 7.80 14.47
CA MET A 83 -3.92 6.38 14.72
C MET A 83 -2.42 6.11 14.71
N PRO A 84 -1.91 5.28 15.64
CA PRO A 84 -0.47 4.95 15.66
C PRO A 84 -0.05 4.03 14.51
N ALA A 85 -0.99 3.32 13.92
CA ALA A 85 -0.74 2.39 12.81
C ALA A 85 -1.95 2.32 11.90
N VAL A 86 -1.72 2.03 10.63
CA VAL A 86 -2.76 1.89 9.61
C VAL A 86 -2.60 0.54 8.93
N ASP A 87 -3.71 -0.21 8.82
CA ASP A 87 -3.75 -1.45 8.07
C ASP A 87 -4.09 -1.17 6.61
N PHE A 88 -3.26 -1.71 5.72
CA PHE A 88 -3.46 -1.55 4.28
C PHE A 88 -3.05 -2.84 3.58
N LEU A 89 -3.94 -3.40 2.79
CA LEU A 89 -3.73 -4.65 2.05
C LEU A 89 -3.28 -5.82 2.94
N GLY A 90 -3.79 -5.87 4.18
CA GLY A 90 -3.43 -6.93 5.13
C GLY A 90 -2.12 -6.71 5.88
N PHE A 91 -1.46 -5.59 5.67
CA PHE A 91 -0.23 -5.22 6.38
C PHE A 91 -0.48 -4.03 7.29
N THR A 92 0.25 -3.96 8.40
CA THR A 92 0.17 -2.84 9.34
C THR A 92 1.38 -1.94 9.14
N PHE A 93 1.13 -0.67 8.83
CA PHE A 93 2.16 0.36 8.64
C PHE A 93 2.11 1.34 9.80
N SER A 94 3.29 1.70 10.32
CA SER A 94 3.42 2.75 11.33
C SER A 94 3.59 4.12 10.67
N ALA A 95 3.50 5.18 11.47
CA ALA A 95 3.76 6.54 10.99
C ALA A 95 5.17 6.67 10.38
N ASP A 96 6.16 5.97 10.97
CA ASP A 96 7.53 5.99 10.47
C ASP A 96 7.67 5.33 9.11
N ASP A 97 6.76 4.44 8.76
CA ASP A 97 6.77 3.74 7.48
C ASP A 97 6.20 4.59 6.34
N ALA A 98 5.41 5.62 6.65
CA ALA A 98 4.65 6.37 5.64
C ALA A 98 5.53 7.00 4.58
N SER A 99 6.59 7.69 4.98
CA SER A 99 7.48 8.37 4.01
C SER A 99 8.26 7.37 3.15
N LYS A 100 8.67 6.24 3.74
CA LYS A 100 9.34 5.15 3.02
C LYS A 100 8.39 4.52 2.00
N LEU A 101 7.15 4.28 2.41
CA LEU A 101 6.13 3.70 1.54
C LEU A 101 5.85 4.61 0.34
N ILE A 102 5.66 5.92 0.58
CA ILE A 102 5.41 6.89 -0.49
C ILE A 102 6.59 6.93 -1.46
N SER A 103 7.80 6.89 -0.95
CA SER A 103 9.01 6.84 -1.80
C SER A 103 9.02 5.61 -2.70
N ARG A 104 8.64 4.44 -2.15
CA ARG A 104 8.58 3.20 -2.93
C ARG A 104 7.51 3.25 -4.02
N ILE A 105 6.33 3.80 -3.69
CA ILE A 105 5.25 3.96 -4.66
C ILE A 105 5.69 4.85 -5.81
N SER A 106 6.33 5.96 -5.51
CA SER A 106 6.79 6.92 -6.53
C SER A 106 7.86 6.32 -7.45
N LYS A 107 8.71 5.45 -6.90
CA LYS A 107 9.78 4.79 -7.69
C LYS A 107 9.29 3.55 -8.43
N GLY A 108 8.16 3.00 -8.05
CA GLY A 108 7.60 1.81 -8.68
C GLY A 108 8.28 0.52 -8.34
N ALA A 109 8.93 0.47 -7.19
CA ALA A 109 9.48 -0.77 -6.67
C ALA A 109 10.19 -0.86 -5.57
#